data_058e401e39926c08d348e9a7fe7fb885
#
_entry.id   058e401e39926c08d348e9a7fe7fb885
#
_cell.length_a   1.000
_cell.length_b   1.000
_cell.length_c   1.000
_cell.angle_alpha   90.00
_cell.angle_beta   90.00
_cell.angle_gamma   90.00
#
_symmetry.space_group_name_H-M   'P 1'
#
loop_
_entity.id
_entity.type
_entity.pdbx_description
1 polymer ?
#
loop_
_entity_poly.entity_id
_entity_poly.type
_entity_poly.pdbx_seq_one_letter_code
_entity_poly.pdbx_strand_id
1 'polypeptide(L)'
;CTILGTLAFAYLLSVVMAPMLAQRYLYPLSAVAIVMLAVGSSRVLELAAELEKKSWKGLEAVSRIVLAVLLVVLFGLGIQNYRECYDSYEQQKVETEKTLDLIGTPDEDVNMVTNGVKHLGWTVLYYYYPDNEIVNGDYNQADSDRFWYFTPTELGADAIAGLQQDGYQVTDYGLMQLSQYPFYLYYIEAVQPAPFAKLR
;
A
#
# COMPACT_ATOMS: atom_id res chain seq x y z
N CYS A 1 -8.81 -5.49 30.31
CA CYS A 1 -10.10 -5.56 29.58
C CYS A 1 -10.25 -4.51 28.49
N THR A 2 -9.82 -3.26 28.66
CA THR A 2 -10.01 -2.16 27.68
C THR A 2 -9.32 -2.42 26.33
N ILE A 3 -8.08 -2.87 26.29
CA ILE A 3 -7.34 -3.07 25.02
C ILE A 3 -7.88 -4.25 24.23
N LEU A 4 -8.15 -5.38 24.86
CA LEU A 4 -8.77 -6.52 24.20
C LEU A 4 -10.16 -6.16 23.67
N GLY A 5 -10.93 -5.38 24.45
CA GLY A 5 -12.21 -4.85 24.00
C GLY A 5 -12.10 -3.91 22.81
N THR A 6 -11.11 -3.00 22.81
CA THR A 6 -10.88 -2.06 21.71
C THR A 6 -10.41 -2.78 20.43
N LEU A 7 -9.51 -3.77 20.55
CA LEU A 7 -9.06 -4.58 19.41
C LEU A 7 -10.19 -5.46 18.85
N ALA A 8 -10.99 -6.11 19.72
CA ALA A 8 -12.14 -6.89 19.29
C ALA A 8 -13.20 -6.01 18.62
N PHE A 9 -13.47 -4.82 19.17
CA PHE A 9 -14.40 -3.86 18.57
C PHE A 9 -13.89 -3.31 17.23
N ALA A 10 -12.60 -2.95 17.14
CA ALA A 10 -11.99 -2.50 15.90
C ALA A 10 -11.99 -3.61 14.83
N TYR A 11 -11.74 -4.87 15.24
CA TYR A 11 -11.82 -6.03 14.35
C TYR A 11 -13.25 -6.24 13.82
N LEU A 12 -14.26 -6.20 14.71
CA LEU A 12 -15.66 -6.33 14.32
C LEU A 12 -16.10 -5.20 13.37
N LEU A 13 -15.73 -3.96 13.66
CA LEU A 13 -15.99 -2.83 12.77
C LEU A 13 -15.30 -3.00 11.41
N SER A 14 -14.08 -3.50 11.39
CA SER A 14 -13.32 -3.76 10.15
C SER A 14 -13.99 -4.82 9.27
N VAL A 15 -14.58 -5.84 9.87
CA VAL A 15 -15.30 -6.90 9.15
C VAL A 15 -16.64 -6.39 8.58
N VAL A 16 -17.31 -5.47 9.29
CA VAL A 16 -18.69 -5.05 8.96
C VAL A 16 -18.74 -3.81 8.07
N MET A 17 -17.82 -2.85 8.23
CA MET A 17 -17.94 -1.54 7.59
C MET A 17 -16.84 -1.19 6.58
N ALA A 18 -15.61 -1.47 6.86
CA ALA A 18 -14.47 -1.25 5.96
C ALA A 18 -13.17 -1.78 6.62
N PRO A 19 -12.13 -2.16 5.87
CA PRO A 19 -10.85 -2.58 6.45
C PRO A 19 -10.16 -1.41 7.16
N MET A 20 -10.54 -1.17 8.42
CA MET A 20 -9.99 -0.10 9.27
C MET A 20 -8.64 -0.46 9.91
N LEU A 21 -8.22 -1.71 9.84
CA LEU A 21 -6.96 -2.20 10.40
C LEU A 21 -5.76 -1.92 9.47
N ALA A 22 -5.65 -0.67 8.99
CA ALA A 22 -4.41 -0.25 8.33
C ALA A 22 -3.28 -0.18 9.37
N GLN A 23 -2.08 -0.62 9.00
CA GLN A 23 -0.90 -0.67 9.87
C GLN A 23 -0.67 0.65 10.64
N ARG A 24 -0.89 1.81 9.99
CA ARG A 24 -0.76 3.14 10.61
C ARG A 24 -1.62 3.36 11.85
N TYR A 25 -2.76 2.67 11.97
CA TYR A 25 -3.64 2.77 13.15
C TYR A 25 -3.22 1.81 14.27
N LEU A 26 -2.40 0.80 13.96
CA LEU A 26 -1.89 -0.15 14.94
C LEU A 26 -0.62 0.34 15.65
N TYR A 27 0.13 1.30 15.07
CA TYR A 27 1.35 1.84 15.69
C TYR A 27 1.13 2.41 17.12
N PRO A 28 0.14 3.26 17.38
CA PRO A 28 -0.11 3.74 18.75
C PRO A 28 -0.50 2.61 19.71
N LEU A 29 -1.21 1.59 19.21
CA LEU A 29 -1.62 0.44 20.01
C LEU A 29 -0.44 -0.49 20.34
N SER A 30 0.60 -0.54 19.53
CA SER A 30 1.79 -1.34 19.78
C SER A 30 2.54 -0.89 21.04
N ALA A 31 2.68 0.41 21.25
CA ALA A 31 3.30 0.97 22.45
C ALA A 31 2.51 0.59 23.72
N VAL A 32 1.18 0.70 23.67
CA VAL A 32 0.30 0.30 24.77
C VAL A 32 0.38 -1.22 25.02
N ALA A 33 0.44 -2.03 23.96
CA ALA A 33 0.60 -3.48 24.07
C ALA A 33 1.93 -3.87 24.74
N ILE A 34 3.03 -3.20 24.42
CA ILE A 34 4.34 -3.41 25.04
C ILE A 34 4.28 -3.11 26.56
N VAL A 35 3.70 -1.96 26.94
CA VAL A 35 3.53 -1.60 28.36
C VAL A 35 2.67 -2.64 29.07
N MET A 36 1.59 -3.12 28.47
CA MET A 36 0.74 -4.13 29.08
C MET A 36 1.42 -5.50 29.19
N LEU A 37 2.23 -5.88 28.21
CA LEU A 37 3.07 -7.09 28.31
C LEU A 37 4.05 -6.99 29.45
N ALA A 38 4.72 -5.84 29.63
CA ALA A 38 5.65 -5.61 30.72
C ALA A 38 4.96 -5.67 32.09
N VAL A 39 3.83 -4.95 32.27
CA VAL A 39 3.05 -4.96 33.51
C VAL A 39 2.45 -6.33 33.78
N GLY A 40 1.89 -6.99 32.75
CA GLY A 40 1.32 -8.33 32.86
C GLY A 40 2.38 -9.36 33.26
N SER A 41 3.57 -9.31 32.65
CA SER A 41 4.70 -10.17 33.01
C SER A 41 5.14 -10.00 34.46
N SER A 42 5.24 -8.73 34.94
CA SER A 42 5.57 -8.45 36.32
C SER A 42 4.56 -9.05 37.30
N ARG A 43 3.25 -8.90 37.01
CA ARG A 43 2.17 -9.47 37.82
C ARG A 43 2.16 -10.99 37.85
N VAL A 44 2.45 -11.63 36.71
CA VAL A 44 2.56 -13.11 36.67
C VAL A 44 3.71 -13.59 37.55
N LEU A 45 4.86 -12.90 37.51
CA LEU A 45 6.00 -13.25 38.37
C LEU A 45 5.72 -13.04 39.86
N GLU A 46 5.06 -11.93 40.23
CA GLU A 46 4.64 -11.67 41.61
C GLU A 46 3.71 -12.77 42.15
N LEU A 47 2.70 -13.14 41.35
CA LEU A 47 1.75 -14.21 41.69
C LEU A 47 2.45 -15.58 41.79
N ALA A 48 3.39 -15.88 40.89
CA ALA A 48 4.16 -17.11 40.93
C ALA A 48 5.00 -17.20 42.21
N ALA A 49 5.66 -16.08 42.60
CA ALA A 49 6.42 -16.02 43.84
C ALA A 49 5.54 -16.15 45.10
N GLU A 50 4.35 -15.60 45.13
CA GLU A 50 3.39 -15.77 46.23
C GLU A 50 2.86 -17.21 46.33
N LEU A 51 2.60 -17.89 45.23
CA LEU A 51 2.14 -19.27 45.18
C LEU A 51 3.27 -20.23 45.59
N GLU A 52 4.53 -19.94 45.23
CA GLU A 52 5.70 -20.72 45.63
C GLU A 52 5.84 -20.73 47.13
N LYS A 53 5.64 -19.60 47.82
CA LYS A 53 5.65 -19.51 49.28
C LYS A 53 4.60 -20.40 49.94
N LYS A 54 3.47 -20.68 49.25
CA LYS A 54 2.37 -21.47 49.81
C LYS A 54 2.55 -22.99 49.65
N SER A 55 3.02 -23.50 48.51
CA SER A 55 3.09 -24.97 48.29
C SER A 55 3.79 -25.43 47.01
N TRP A 56 4.06 -24.58 46.05
CA TRP A 56 4.48 -24.95 44.69
C TRP A 56 5.95 -24.57 44.45
N LYS A 57 6.86 -25.38 45.00
CA LYS A 57 8.32 -25.18 44.83
C LYS A 57 8.71 -25.18 43.34
N GLY A 58 9.44 -24.15 42.90
CA GLY A 58 9.92 -24.01 41.52
C GLY A 58 8.97 -23.30 40.55
N LEU A 59 7.77 -22.89 40.98
CA LEU A 59 6.82 -22.22 40.11
C LEU A 59 7.35 -20.87 39.58
N GLU A 60 8.07 -20.12 40.41
CA GLU A 60 8.65 -18.84 39.99
C GLU A 60 9.73 -19.06 38.92
N ALA A 61 10.60 -20.06 39.09
CA ALA A 61 11.62 -20.38 38.09
C ALA A 61 11.02 -20.81 36.75
N VAL A 62 10.01 -21.67 36.79
CA VAL A 62 9.28 -22.10 35.58
C VAL A 62 8.60 -20.92 34.89
N SER A 63 7.94 -20.03 35.63
CA SER A 63 7.27 -18.85 35.09
C SER A 63 8.27 -17.88 34.41
N ARG A 64 9.45 -17.69 34.99
CA ARG A 64 10.51 -16.88 34.37
C ARG A 64 11.00 -17.48 33.06
N ILE A 65 11.22 -18.80 33.01
CA ILE A 65 11.65 -19.50 31.79
C ILE A 65 10.58 -19.39 30.71
N VAL A 66 9.32 -19.64 31.05
CA VAL A 66 8.20 -19.56 30.09
C VAL A 66 8.07 -18.14 29.54
N LEU A 67 8.13 -17.12 30.40
CA LEU A 67 8.08 -15.72 29.94
C LEU A 67 9.27 -15.37 29.05
N ALA A 68 10.49 -15.82 29.42
CA ALA A 68 11.68 -15.57 28.60
C ALA A 68 11.56 -16.21 27.22
N VAL A 69 11.10 -17.46 27.14
CA VAL A 69 10.84 -18.16 25.87
C VAL A 69 9.76 -17.44 25.05
N LEU A 70 8.67 -17.04 25.68
CA LEU A 70 7.60 -16.30 25.01
C LEU A 70 8.11 -14.98 24.41
N LEU A 71 8.92 -14.21 25.17
CA LEU A 71 9.49 -12.95 24.69
C LEU A 71 10.46 -13.18 23.53
N VAL A 72 11.29 -14.22 23.58
CA VAL A 72 12.20 -14.57 22.47
C VAL A 72 11.42 -14.94 21.22
N VAL A 73 10.34 -15.71 21.34
CA VAL A 73 9.47 -16.08 20.21
C VAL A 73 8.79 -14.84 19.63
N LEU A 74 8.19 -13.99 20.47
CA LEU A 74 7.55 -12.75 20.02
C LEU A 74 8.54 -11.81 19.32
N PHE A 75 9.75 -11.69 19.86
CA PHE A 75 10.80 -10.88 19.26
C PHE A 75 11.26 -11.45 17.91
N GLY A 76 11.42 -12.78 17.82
CA GLY A 76 11.75 -13.48 16.58
C GLY A 76 10.70 -13.27 15.48
N LEU A 77 9.40 -13.42 15.82
CA LEU A 77 8.29 -13.16 14.93
C LEU A 77 8.23 -11.69 14.50
N GLY A 78 8.53 -10.76 15.44
CA GLY A 78 8.60 -9.33 15.13
C GLY A 78 9.71 -9.00 14.12
N ILE A 79 10.89 -9.59 14.27
CA ILE A 79 12.01 -9.41 13.33
C ILE A 79 11.64 -9.98 11.95
N GLN A 80 11.04 -11.16 11.91
CA GLN A 80 10.62 -11.77 10.64
C GLN A 80 9.62 -10.87 9.91
N ASN A 81 8.57 -10.45 10.59
CA ASN A 81 7.56 -9.55 10.02
C ASN A 81 8.16 -8.22 9.55
N TYR A 82 9.11 -7.65 10.32
CA TYR A 82 9.81 -6.44 9.92
C TYR A 82 10.61 -6.63 8.63
N ARG A 83 11.33 -7.76 8.49
CA ARG A 83 12.08 -8.09 7.27
C ARG A 83 11.16 -8.19 6.06
N GLU A 84 10.06 -8.94 6.18
CA GLU A 84 9.07 -9.09 5.10
C GLU A 84 8.50 -7.73 4.66
N CYS A 85 8.17 -6.86 5.62
CA CYS A 85 7.71 -5.51 5.32
C CYS A 85 8.78 -4.65 4.65
N TYR A 86 10.04 -4.76 5.12
CA TYR A 86 11.16 -4.01 4.58
C TYR A 86 11.49 -4.44 3.14
N ASP A 87 11.56 -5.74 2.88
CA ASP A 87 11.82 -6.29 1.55
C ASP A 87 10.72 -5.89 0.55
N SER A 88 9.46 -5.92 0.99
CA SER A 88 8.33 -5.44 0.20
C SER A 88 8.43 -3.94 -0.12
N TYR A 89 8.84 -3.12 0.85
CA TYR A 89 9.03 -1.68 0.66
C TYR A 89 10.16 -1.38 -0.33
N GLU A 90 11.32 -2.06 -0.19
CA GLU A 90 12.45 -1.90 -1.10
C GLU A 90 12.07 -2.31 -2.54
N GLN A 91 11.33 -3.40 -2.70
CA GLN A 91 10.83 -3.81 -4.00
C GLN A 91 9.89 -2.77 -4.61
N GLN A 92 8.94 -2.24 -3.83
CA GLN A 92 8.04 -1.17 -4.29
C GLN A 92 8.81 0.09 -4.70
N LYS A 93 9.87 0.43 -3.96
CA LYS A 93 10.73 1.57 -4.28
C LYS A 93 11.43 1.38 -5.62
N VAL A 94 12.05 0.23 -5.85
CA VAL A 94 12.73 -0.10 -7.11
C VAL A 94 11.76 -0.04 -8.30
N GLU A 95 10.56 -0.62 -8.17
CA GLU A 95 9.55 -0.58 -9.23
C GLU A 95 9.02 0.86 -9.47
N THR A 96 8.89 1.64 -8.40
CA THR A 96 8.53 3.06 -8.53
C THR A 96 9.60 3.86 -9.26
N GLU A 97 10.88 3.70 -8.91
CA GLU A 97 12.00 4.36 -9.58
C GLU A 97 12.05 4.01 -11.06
N LYS A 98 11.90 2.73 -11.43
CA LYS A 98 11.81 2.32 -12.83
C LYS A 98 10.69 3.01 -13.59
N THR A 99 9.52 3.12 -12.97
CA THR A 99 8.36 3.76 -13.59
C THR A 99 8.60 5.26 -13.78
N LEU A 100 9.18 5.93 -12.78
CA LEU A 100 9.53 7.35 -12.87
C LEU A 100 10.61 7.62 -13.92
N ASP A 101 11.64 6.77 -13.98
CA ASP A 101 12.70 6.86 -15.00
C ASP A 101 12.13 6.67 -16.42
N LEU A 102 11.15 5.78 -16.56
CA LEU A 102 10.49 5.53 -17.83
C LEU A 102 9.64 6.72 -18.30
N ILE A 103 8.84 7.28 -17.42
CA ILE A 103 7.98 8.45 -17.72
C ILE A 103 8.86 9.70 -17.87
N GLY A 104 9.92 9.81 -17.09
CA GLY A 104 10.85 10.93 -17.10
C GLY A 104 10.20 12.23 -16.62
N THR A 105 10.54 13.32 -17.29
CA THR A 105 9.93 14.64 -17.07
C THR A 105 9.13 15.01 -18.32
N PRO A 106 7.82 14.71 -18.34
CA PRO A 106 6.98 15.01 -19.49
C PRO A 106 6.83 16.53 -19.68
N ASP A 107 6.63 16.94 -20.92
CA ASP A 107 6.27 18.33 -21.22
C ASP A 107 4.93 18.68 -20.56
N GLU A 108 4.69 19.98 -20.28
CA GLU A 108 3.46 20.46 -19.59
C GLU A 108 2.17 20.16 -20.39
N ASP A 109 2.27 19.97 -21.70
CA ASP A 109 1.15 19.65 -22.58
C ASP A 109 0.80 18.14 -22.63
N VAL A 110 1.57 17.31 -21.94
CA VAL A 110 1.31 15.87 -21.82
C VAL A 110 0.40 15.59 -20.63
N ASN A 111 -0.80 15.10 -20.90
CA ASN A 111 -1.75 14.78 -19.85
C ASN A 111 -1.45 13.44 -19.17
N MET A 112 -1.81 13.35 -17.88
CA MET A 112 -1.76 12.12 -17.08
C MET A 112 -3.20 11.62 -16.88
N VAL A 113 -3.62 10.62 -17.65
CA VAL A 113 -5.00 10.09 -17.60
C VAL A 113 -5.03 8.82 -16.76
N THR A 114 -5.85 8.80 -15.73
CA THR A 114 -5.98 7.63 -14.83
C THR A 114 -7.41 7.12 -14.80
N ASN A 115 -7.62 5.87 -15.19
CA ASN A 115 -8.91 5.22 -15.18
C ASN A 115 -8.96 4.11 -14.13
N GLY A 116 -9.76 4.31 -13.08
CA GLY A 116 -10.06 3.28 -12.08
C GLY A 116 -8.94 2.93 -11.12
N VAL A 117 -7.73 3.49 -11.25
CA VAL A 117 -6.65 3.30 -10.28
C VAL A 117 -6.88 4.26 -9.11
N LYS A 118 -7.56 3.76 -8.08
CA LYS A 118 -7.92 4.58 -6.90
C LYS A 118 -6.71 5.30 -6.31
N HIS A 119 -6.88 6.58 -6.04
CA HIS A 119 -5.89 7.47 -5.41
C HIS A 119 -4.59 7.69 -6.21
N LEU A 120 -4.38 7.06 -7.37
CA LEU A 120 -3.17 7.30 -8.15
C LEU A 120 -3.09 8.77 -8.60
N GLY A 121 -4.16 9.29 -9.23
CA GLY A 121 -4.19 10.67 -9.72
C GLY A 121 -4.06 11.70 -8.60
N TRP A 122 -4.86 11.56 -7.53
CA TRP A 122 -4.97 12.57 -6.47
C TRP A 122 -3.81 12.60 -5.47
N THR A 123 -3.06 11.51 -5.31
CA THR A 123 -2.03 11.42 -4.27
C THR A 123 -0.64 11.19 -4.83
N VAL A 124 -0.50 10.42 -5.90
CA VAL A 124 0.80 9.99 -6.42
C VAL A 124 1.18 10.80 -7.65
N LEU A 125 0.34 10.83 -8.69
CA LEU A 125 0.66 11.58 -9.91
C LEU A 125 0.78 13.08 -9.62
N TYR A 126 -0.12 13.66 -8.83
CA TYR A 126 -0.03 15.06 -8.42
C TYR A 126 1.26 15.40 -7.66
N TYR A 127 1.81 14.43 -6.92
CA TYR A 127 3.07 14.61 -6.20
C TYR A 127 4.28 14.59 -7.14
N TYR A 128 4.32 13.65 -8.10
CA TYR A 128 5.45 13.49 -9.00
C TYR A 128 5.39 14.39 -10.24
N TYR A 129 4.21 14.75 -10.69
CA TYR A 129 3.94 15.52 -11.91
C TYR A 129 2.98 16.67 -11.63
N PRO A 130 3.37 17.65 -10.78
CA PRO A 130 2.48 18.73 -10.36
C PRO A 130 2.15 19.71 -11.48
N ASP A 131 2.98 19.79 -12.51
CA ASP A 131 2.83 20.73 -13.63
C ASP A 131 2.01 20.13 -14.80
N ASN A 132 1.74 18.82 -14.76
CA ASN A 132 0.95 18.14 -15.78
C ASN A 132 -0.52 18.08 -15.39
N GLU A 133 -1.41 18.17 -16.38
CA GLU A 133 -2.82 18.00 -16.16
C GLU A 133 -3.16 16.53 -15.84
N ILE A 134 -3.83 16.31 -14.70
CA ILE A 134 -4.24 14.98 -14.25
C ILE A 134 -5.73 14.81 -14.48
N VAL A 135 -6.07 13.96 -15.44
CA VAL A 135 -7.44 13.63 -15.81
C VAL A 135 -7.85 12.29 -15.18
N ASN A 136 -8.94 12.33 -14.38
CA ASN A 136 -9.50 11.11 -13.81
C ASN A 136 -10.67 10.64 -14.67
N GLY A 137 -10.42 9.68 -15.52
CA GLY A 137 -11.41 9.17 -16.46
C GLY A 137 -10.82 8.26 -17.51
N ASP A 138 -11.55 8.01 -18.56
CA ASP A 138 -11.10 7.17 -19.66
C ASP A 138 -10.21 7.96 -20.64
N TYR A 139 -9.44 7.26 -21.48
CA TYR A 139 -8.54 7.86 -22.48
C TYR A 139 -9.23 8.86 -23.42
N ASN A 140 -10.53 8.69 -23.68
CA ASN A 140 -11.33 9.61 -24.50
C ASN A 140 -11.61 10.97 -23.84
N GLN A 141 -11.21 11.16 -22.58
CA GLN A 141 -11.36 12.42 -21.84
C GLN A 141 -10.05 13.23 -21.81
N ALA A 142 -9.00 12.74 -22.45
CA ALA A 142 -7.76 13.50 -22.62
C ALA A 142 -8.02 14.69 -23.57
N ASP A 143 -7.65 15.89 -23.14
CA ASP A 143 -7.73 17.10 -23.97
C ASP A 143 -6.41 17.39 -24.72
N SER A 144 -5.44 16.48 -24.64
CA SER A 144 -4.13 16.57 -25.28
C SER A 144 -3.95 15.49 -26.36
N ASP A 145 -3.17 15.84 -27.40
CA ASP A 145 -2.76 14.91 -28.46
C ASP A 145 -1.74 13.87 -27.96
N ARG A 146 -1.17 14.08 -26.75
CA ARG A 146 -0.16 13.21 -26.10
C ARG A 146 -0.51 13.03 -24.64
N PHE A 147 -0.61 11.76 -24.18
CA PHE A 147 -0.90 11.50 -22.79
C PHE A 147 -0.39 10.13 -22.32
N TRP A 148 -0.09 10.05 -21.03
CA TRP A 148 0.14 8.81 -20.32
C TRP A 148 -1.20 8.28 -19.79
N TYR A 149 -1.48 7.01 -20.05
CA TYR A 149 -2.71 6.36 -19.60
C TYR A 149 -2.44 5.26 -18.59
N PHE A 150 -3.04 5.38 -17.41
CA PHE A 150 -2.88 4.50 -16.27
C PHE A 150 -4.19 3.75 -16.02
N THR A 151 -4.20 2.44 -16.13
CA THR A 151 -5.41 1.61 -15.97
C THR A 151 -5.13 0.36 -15.13
N PRO A 152 -6.09 -0.11 -14.29
CA PRO A 152 -5.93 -1.32 -13.49
C PRO A 152 -6.01 -2.61 -14.33
N THR A 153 -6.52 -2.51 -15.55
CA THR A 153 -6.70 -3.64 -16.47
C THR A 153 -6.00 -3.38 -17.79
N GLU A 154 -5.45 -4.43 -18.36
CA GLU A 154 -4.84 -4.38 -19.69
C GLU A 154 -5.88 -3.92 -20.74
N LEU A 155 -5.44 -3.03 -21.65
CA LEU A 155 -6.25 -2.63 -22.79
C LEU A 155 -6.42 -3.82 -23.74
N GLY A 156 -7.67 -4.15 -24.06
CA GLY A 156 -7.96 -5.18 -25.07
C GLY A 156 -7.46 -4.78 -26.46
N ALA A 157 -7.16 -5.79 -27.28
CA ALA A 157 -6.72 -5.58 -28.66
C ALA A 157 -7.71 -4.70 -29.49
N ASP A 158 -9.01 -4.82 -29.22
CA ASP A 158 -10.04 -4.02 -29.87
C ASP A 158 -9.95 -2.54 -29.50
N ALA A 159 -9.64 -2.22 -28.22
CA ALA A 159 -9.47 -0.84 -27.77
C ALA A 159 -8.21 -0.21 -28.40
N ILE A 160 -7.11 -0.95 -28.45
CA ILE A 160 -5.86 -0.50 -29.11
C ILE A 160 -6.11 -0.30 -30.60
N ALA A 161 -6.79 -1.23 -31.29
CA ALA A 161 -7.12 -1.10 -32.70
C ALA A 161 -8.06 0.10 -32.97
N GLY A 162 -8.99 0.40 -32.06
CA GLY A 162 -9.85 1.58 -32.14
C GLY A 162 -9.02 2.87 -32.07
N LEU A 163 -8.13 3.00 -31.10
CA LEU A 163 -7.23 4.16 -30.96
C LEU A 163 -6.34 4.33 -32.22
N GLN A 164 -5.83 3.23 -32.77
CA GLN A 164 -5.01 3.29 -33.99
C GLN A 164 -5.82 3.72 -35.23
N GLN A 165 -7.09 3.31 -35.32
CA GLN A 165 -8.01 3.77 -36.38
C GLN A 165 -8.32 5.26 -36.25
N ASP A 166 -8.39 5.77 -35.02
CA ASP A 166 -8.58 7.19 -34.72
C ASP A 166 -7.31 8.02 -34.92
N GLY A 167 -6.21 7.40 -35.36
CA GLY A 167 -4.96 8.08 -35.71
C GLY A 167 -4.00 8.24 -34.55
N TYR A 168 -4.15 7.46 -33.48
CA TYR A 168 -3.21 7.44 -32.35
C TYR A 168 -2.21 6.29 -32.48
N GLN A 169 -0.98 6.55 -32.07
CA GLN A 169 0.00 5.51 -31.78
C GLN A 169 -0.07 5.16 -30.30
N VAL A 170 -0.17 3.87 -29.99
CA VAL A 170 -0.22 3.35 -28.63
C VAL A 170 1.05 2.56 -28.36
N THR A 171 1.82 2.98 -27.36
CA THR A 171 2.98 2.23 -26.86
C THR A 171 2.60 1.60 -25.53
N ASP A 172 2.66 0.28 -25.46
CA ASP A 172 2.36 -0.50 -24.25
C ASP A 172 3.66 -0.77 -23.47
N TYR A 173 3.68 -0.38 -22.20
CA TYR A 173 4.78 -0.64 -21.27
C TYR A 173 4.47 -1.76 -20.27
N GLY A 174 3.27 -2.33 -20.35
CA GLY A 174 2.82 -3.42 -19.50
C GLY A 174 2.50 -3.01 -18.07
N LEU A 175 2.61 -3.99 -17.17
CA LEU A 175 2.31 -3.80 -15.76
C LEU A 175 3.45 -3.04 -15.07
N MET A 176 3.13 -1.90 -14.52
CA MET A 176 4.01 -1.00 -13.80
C MET A 176 3.49 -0.71 -12.40
N GLN A 177 4.30 -0.05 -11.57
CA GLN A 177 3.92 0.32 -10.21
C GLN A 177 4.46 1.70 -9.85
N LEU A 178 3.61 2.54 -9.26
CA LEU A 178 3.99 3.78 -8.58
C LEU A 178 3.55 3.71 -7.12
N SER A 179 4.51 3.80 -6.19
CA SER A 179 4.27 3.60 -4.77
C SER A 179 3.64 2.21 -4.53
N GLN A 180 2.45 2.16 -3.96
CA GLN A 180 1.71 0.92 -3.68
C GLN A 180 0.66 0.57 -4.75
N TYR A 181 0.60 1.31 -5.86
CA TYR A 181 -0.45 1.16 -6.86
C TYR A 181 0.11 0.49 -8.12
N PRO A 182 -0.27 -0.77 -8.41
CA PRO A 182 0.00 -1.41 -9.69
C PRO A 182 -1.01 -0.95 -10.74
N PHE A 183 -0.56 -0.79 -11.99
CA PHE A 183 -1.37 -0.42 -13.15
C PHE A 183 -0.69 -0.84 -14.44
N TYR A 184 -1.45 -0.93 -15.52
CA TYR A 184 -0.93 -0.99 -16.87
C TYR A 184 -0.68 0.41 -17.38
N LEU A 185 0.50 0.63 -17.99
CA LEU A 185 0.95 1.91 -18.46
C LEU A 185 1.00 1.94 -20.00
N TYR A 186 0.37 2.92 -20.56
CA TYR A 186 0.39 3.19 -22.00
C TYR A 186 0.82 4.64 -22.24
N TYR A 187 1.62 4.84 -23.31
CA TYR A 187 1.81 6.18 -23.86
C TYR A 187 1.05 6.25 -25.17
N ILE A 188 0.20 7.27 -25.30
CA ILE A 188 -0.71 7.44 -26.43
C ILE A 188 -0.44 8.81 -27.03
N GLU A 189 -0.12 8.84 -28.35
CA GLU A 189 0.16 10.06 -29.07
C GLU A 189 -0.50 10.08 -30.43
N ALA A 190 -0.97 11.23 -30.88
CA ALA A 190 -1.53 11.41 -32.22
C ALA A 190 -0.43 11.35 -33.27
N VAL A 191 -0.59 10.52 -34.29
CA VAL A 191 0.40 10.36 -35.39
C VAL A 191 0.51 11.62 -36.28
N GLN A 192 -0.56 12.41 -36.34
CA GLN A 192 -0.56 13.73 -36.95
C GLN A 192 -1.32 14.68 -36.02
N PRO A 193 -0.87 15.94 -35.84
CA PRO A 193 -1.64 16.90 -35.08
C PRO A 193 -2.99 17.07 -35.78
N ALA A 194 -3.99 16.36 -35.30
CA ALA A 194 -5.35 16.51 -35.80
C ALA A 194 -5.82 17.92 -35.49
N PRO A 195 -6.40 18.66 -36.44
CA PRO A 195 -7.04 19.89 -36.10
C PRO A 195 -8.22 19.56 -35.17
N PHE A 196 -8.00 19.75 -33.86
CA PHE A 196 -8.97 19.66 -32.74
C PHE A 196 -10.36 19.04 -33.09
N ALA A 197 -10.39 17.76 -33.42
CA ALA A 197 -11.63 17.01 -33.50
C ALA A 197 -11.88 16.43 -32.10
N LYS A 198 -12.68 17.15 -31.28
CA LYS A 198 -13.21 16.59 -30.04
C LYS A 198 -13.78 15.21 -30.36
N LEU A 199 -13.20 14.20 -29.74
CA LEU A 199 -13.77 12.85 -29.70
C LEU A 199 -15.21 12.98 -29.14
N ARG A 200 -16.19 12.70 -29.95
CA ARG A 200 -17.61 12.74 -29.62
C ARG A 200 -18.09 11.39 -29.12
#